data_74e5baf62b69b5cc80ce905cc28c002d
#
_entry.id   74e5baf62b69b5cc80ce905cc28c002d
#
_cell.length_a   1.000
_cell.length_b   1.000
_cell.length_c   1.000
_cell.angle_alpha   90.00
_cell.angle_beta   90.00
_cell.angle_gamma   90.00
#
_symmetry.space_group_name_H-M   'P 1'
#
loop_
_entity.id
_entity.type
_entity.pdbx_description
1 polymer ?
#
loop_
_entity_poly.entity_id
_entity_poly.type
_entity_poly.pdbx_seq_one_letter_code
_entity_poly.pdbx_strand_id
1 'polypeptide(L)'
;MGHCSCCAHTHECAPEKHIEKQESIFSEYWKVGLSFILLISGIVMNALDFTFFREGYFSLIWYIVAYLPVGLPVMKEAWESIKDKDYFSEFTLMFIATLGAFYIGEYPEGVAVMLFYSIGELFQEKAVDRAKRNIGALLDVRPEEAAVVRENGVVVENPKKVKVGETIEIKTGGRVPLDGMMLNDVAAFNTSALTGESVPRSIRKNEEVLAGMIVTDKVIRIRVTRPFDKSALARILELVQNASERKAPAELFIRKFARVYTPIVTGLAVLIVLLPFLYSLISPPFVFAFNDWLYRALVFLVISCPCALVVSIPLGYFGGIGAASRLGILFKGGNYLDAITKINTVVFDKTGTLT
;
A
#
# COMPACT_ATOMS: atom_id res chain seq x y z
N MET A 1 -8.59 -3.17 -38.82
CA MET A 1 -7.11 -3.26 -38.87
C MET A 1 -6.56 -2.09 -38.08
N GLY A 2 -6.22 -2.31 -36.83
CA GLY A 2 -5.66 -1.32 -35.91
C GLY A 2 -4.60 -2.01 -35.07
N HIS A 3 -3.34 -1.70 -35.32
CA HIS A 3 -2.17 -2.25 -34.66
C HIS A 3 -2.17 -1.91 -33.16
N CYS A 4 -2.18 -2.91 -32.29
CA CYS A 4 -1.70 -2.81 -30.91
C CYS A 4 -0.18 -2.81 -30.91
N SER A 5 0.42 -1.67 -30.59
CA SER A 5 1.86 -1.52 -30.34
C SER A 5 2.04 -1.29 -28.84
N CYS A 6 2.25 -2.32 -28.04
CA CYS A 6 2.69 -2.26 -26.64
C CYS A 6 3.33 -3.60 -26.26
N CYS A 7 4.49 -3.90 -26.83
CA CYS A 7 5.39 -4.93 -26.29
C CYS A 7 6.81 -4.60 -26.74
N ALA A 8 7.53 -3.84 -25.93
CA ALA A 8 8.99 -3.85 -25.85
C ALA A 8 9.46 -2.86 -24.79
N HIS A 9 9.66 -3.33 -23.56
CA HIS A 9 10.75 -2.88 -22.69
C HIS A 9 10.85 -3.89 -21.54
N THR A 10 11.83 -4.76 -21.68
CA THR A 10 12.38 -5.59 -20.62
C THR A 10 13.03 -4.67 -19.59
N HIS A 11 12.41 -4.51 -18.42
CA HIS A 11 13.09 -3.97 -17.24
C HIS A 11 13.27 -5.12 -16.24
N GLU A 12 14.54 -5.44 -16.02
CA GLU A 12 15.03 -6.27 -14.94
C GLU A 12 14.52 -5.74 -13.61
N CYS A 13 13.74 -6.54 -12.89
CA CYS A 13 13.35 -6.26 -11.51
C CYS A 13 14.55 -6.53 -10.62
N ALA A 14 15.25 -5.48 -10.21
CA ALA A 14 16.26 -5.54 -9.16
C ALA A 14 15.56 -5.52 -7.77
N PRO A 15 16.01 -6.34 -6.80
CA PRO A 15 15.37 -6.45 -5.48
C PRO A 15 15.95 -5.45 -4.45
N GLU A 16 16.10 -4.18 -4.81
CA GLU A 16 16.76 -3.18 -3.92
C GLU A 16 15.80 -2.21 -3.20
N LYS A 17 14.49 -2.35 -3.30
CA LYS A 17 13.55 -1.34 -2.78
C LYS A 17 13.12 -1.46 -1.31
N HIS A 18 13.61 -2.45 -0.54
CA HIS A 18 13.14 -2.61 0.86
C HIS A 18 13.92 -1.80 1.90
N ILE A 19 15.13 -1.35 1.61
CA ILE A 19 15.95 -0.55 2.55
C ILE A 19 15.68 0.95 2.40
N GLU A 20 15.37 1.43 1.20
CA GLU A 20 15.05 2.85 0.95
C GLU A 20 13.74 3.33 1.61
N LYS A 21 12.79 2.42 1.88
CA LYS A 21 11.47 2.79 2.41
C LYS A 21 11.47 3.16 3.90
N GLN A 22 12.47 2.73 4.65
CA GLN A 22 12.55 3.03 6.09
C GLN A 22 13.14 4.42 6.36
N GLU A 23 14.01 4.91 5.49
CA GLU A 23 14.52 6.29 5.53
C GLU A 23 13.47 7.32 5.09
N SER A 24 12.58 6.96 4.15
CA SER A 24 11.54 7.85 3.65
C SER A 24 10.48 8.19 4.71
N ILE A 25 10.10 7.24 5.57
CA ILE A 25 9.07 7.43 6.61
C ILE A 25 9.54 8.46 7.64
N PHE A 26 10.77 8.39 8.13
CA PHE A 26 11.32 9.38 9.07
C PHE A 26 11.40 10.78 8.44
N SER A 27 11.71 10.85 7.14
CA SER A 27 11.72 12.09 6.36
C SER A 27 10.34 12.76 6.25
N GLU A 28 9.25 12.00 6.24
CA GLU A 28 7.89 12.53 6.16
C GLU A 28 7.38 13.06 7.51
N TYR A 29 7.67 12.35 8.62
CA TYR A 29 7.33 12.84 9.96
C TYR A 29 7.97 14.19 10.30
N TRP A 30 9.22 14.36 9.93
CA TRP A 30 9.94 15.62 10.12
C TRP A 30 9.25 16.77 9.38
N LYS A 31 8.83 16.57 8.12
CA LYS A 31 8.15 17.59 7.32
C LYS A 31 6.84 18.04 7.95
N VAL A 32 6.02 17.06 8.37
CA VAL A 32 4.75 17.31 9.07
C VAL A 32 4.98 18.01 10.41
N GLY A 33 5.96 17.54 11.20
CA GLY A 33 6.35 18.17 12.47
C GLY A 33 6.82 19.62 12.31
N LEU A 34 7.64 19.88 11.29
CA LEU A 34 8.12 21.24 10.98
C LEU A 34 6.96 22.16 10.59
N SER A 35 6.09 21.71 9.68
CA SER A 35 4.92 22.47 9.27
C SER A 35 3.99 22.77 10.45
N PHE A 36 3.77 21.79 11.34
CA PHE A 36 2.96 21.96 12.55
C PHE A 36 3.55 23.04 13.49
N ILE A 37 4.85 22.99 13.76
CA ILE A 37 5.54 23.96 14.62
C ILE A 37 5.43 25.37 14.01
N LEU A 38 5.67 25.50 12.70
CA LEU A 38 5.58 26.78 12.00
C LEU A 38 4.15 27.33 11.96
N LEU A 39 3.13 26.45 11.80
CA LEU A 39 1.73 26.86 11.87
C LEU A 39 1.37 27.39 13.25
N ILE A 40 1.68 26.62 14.31
CA ILE A 40 1.35 27.05 15.69
C ILE A 40 2.09 28.32 16.06
N SER A 41 3.39 28.44 15.72
CA SER A 41 4.15 29.68 15.99
C SER A 41 3.56 30.88 15.25
N GLY A 42 3.11 30.73 14.00
CA GLY A 42 2.45 31.79 13.25
C GLY A 42 1.11 32.22 13.87
N ILE A 43 0.28 31.26 14.33
CA ILE A 43 -0.98 31.53 15.04
C ILE A 43 -0.70 32.28 16.34
N VAL A 44 0.30 31.86 17.13
CA VAL A 44 0.68 32.51 18.40
C VAL A 44 1.19 33.92 18.14
N MET A 45 2.03 34.13 17.14
CA MET A 45 2.53 35.47 16.77
C MET A 45 1.40 36.40 16.35
N ASN A 46 0.42 35.88 15.63
CA ASN A 46 -0.78 36.66 15.25
C ASN A 46 -1.66 36.96 16.47
N ALA A 47 -1.83 36.00 17.40
CA ALA A 47 -2.62 36.20 18.63
C ALA A 47 -1.96 37.14 19.62
N LEU A 48 -0.65 37.27 19.64
CA LEU A 48 0.12 38.19 20.48
C LEU A 48 0.25 39.60 19.87
N ASP A 49 -0.42 39.87 18.75
CA ASP A 49 -0.44 41.17 18.05
C ASP A 49 0.97 41.75 17.77
N PHE A 50 1.93 40.90 17.37
CA PHE A 50 3.22 41.41 16.93
C PHE A 50 3.04 42.26 15.66
N THR A 51 3.27 43.57 15.78
CA THR A 51 3.10 44.54 14.68
C THR A 51 3.86 44.16 13.43
N PHE A 52 5.09 43.63 13.59
CA PHE A 52 5.94 43.13 12.50
C PHE A 52 5.30 41.97 11.72
N PHE A 53 4.52 41.11 12.37
CA PHE A 53 3.88 39.97 11.76
C PHE A 53 2.61 40.36 11.00
N ARG A 54 1.92 41.38 11.47
CA ARG A 54 0.63 41.87 10.92
C ARG A 54 0.82 42.87 9.77
N GLU A 55 1.89 43.66 9.78
CA GLU A 55 2.20 44.66 8.77
C GLU A 55 3.10 44.09 7.68
N GLY A 56 2.58 43.96 6.43
CA GLY A 56 3.33 43.57 5.25
C GLY A 56 3.23 42.10 4.84
N TYR A 57 4.14 41.70 3.94
CA TYR A 57 4.17 40.36 3.35
C TYR A 57 4.78 39.28 4.28
N PHE A 58 5.14 39.63 5.52
CA PHE A 58 5.85 38.70 6.39
C PHE A 58 5.01 37.50 6.81
N SER A 59 3.74 37.71 7.14
CA SER A 59 2.81 36.61 7.45
C SER A 59 2.60 35.69 6.26
N LEU A 60 2.44 36.24 5.07
CA LEU A 60 2.33 35.46 3.83
C LEU A 60 3.56 34.59 3.61
N ILE A 61 4.76 35.17 3.72
CA ILE A 61 6.04 34.42 3.53
C ILE A 61 6.15 33.34 4.61
N TRP A 62 5.80 33.65 5.86
CA TRP A 62 5.86 32.70 6.97
C TRP A 62 4.97 31.47 6.71
N TYR A 63 3.70 31.70 6.33
CA TYR A 63 2.77 30.61 6.05
C TYR A 63 3.08 29.88 4.75
N ILE A 64 3.70 30.52 3.74
CA ILE A 64 4.25 29.82 2.58
C ILE A 64 5.37 28.86 3.03
N VAL A 65 6.29 29.28 3.88
CA VAL A 65 7.36 28.42 4.41
C VAL A 65 6.77 27.26 5.22
N ALA A 66 5.72 27.50 6.00
CA ALA A 66 5.01 26.46 6.74
C ALA A 66 4.27 25.48 5.83
N TYR A 67 3.74 25.96 4.69
CA TYR A 67 3.01 25.16 3.70
C TYR A 67 3.92 24.24 2.89
N LEU A 68 5.10 24.70 2.49
CA LEU A 68 5.98 23.99 1.55
C LEU A 68 6.30 22.54 1.94
N PRO A 69 6.65 22.20 3.20
CA PRO A 69 7.01 20.83 3.56
C PRO A 69 5.88 19.80 3.31
N VAL A 70 4.62 20.20 3.52
CA VAL A 70 3.44 19.34 3.37
C VAL A 70 2.71 19.56 2.05
N GLY A 71 2.78 20.74 1.47
CA GLY A 71 2.09 21.09 0.23
C GLY A 71 2.82 20.64 -1.03
N LEU A 72 4.17 20.66 -1.05
CA LEU A 72 4.94 20.29 -2.24
C LEU A 72 4.65 18.87 -2.76
N PRO A 73 4.57 17.82 -1.92
CA PRO A 73 4.21 16.48 -2.39
C PRO A 73 2.85 16.48 -3.07
N VAL A 74 1.83 17.07 -2.43
CA VAL A 74 0.46 17.13 -2.96
C VAL A 74 0.38 17.95 -4.25
N MET A 75 1.12 19.06 -4.35
CA MET A 75 1.22 19.85 -5.59
C MET A 75 1.82 19.03 -6.74
N LYS A 76 2.83 18.22 -6.46
CA LYS A 76 3.44 17.34 -7.45
C LYS A 76 2.44 16.31 -7.97
N GLU A 77 1.71 15.67 -7.07
CA GLU A 77 0.68 14.69 -7.42
C GLU A 77 -0.52 15.32 -8.15
N ALA A 78 -0.94 16.53 -7.74
CA ALA A 78 -1.94 17.30 -8.47
C ALA A 78 -1.48 17.61 -9.90
N TRP A 79 -0.21 17.98 -10.07
CA TRP A 79 0.36 18.25 -11.39
C TRP A 79 0.44 16.99 -12.27
N GLU A 80 0.81 15.86 -11.71
CA GLU A 80 0.83 14.56 -12.40
C GLU A 80 -0.60 14.15 -12.80
N SER A 81 -1.58 14.28 -11.90
CA SER A 81 -3.00 14.01 -12.17
C SER A 81 -3.54 14.88 -13.33
N ILE A 82 -3.16 16.17 -13.37
CA ILE A 82 -3.55 17.08 -14.46
C ILE A 82 -2.94 16.63 -15.80
N LYS A 83 -1.68 16.18 -15.81
CA LYS A 83 -1.04 15.64 -17.03
C LYS A 83 -1.73 14.39 -17.55
N ASP A 84 -2.20 13.53 -16.64
CA ASP A 84 -2.93 12.29 -16.93
C ASP A 84 -4.41 12.54 -17.29
N LYS A 85 -4.80 13.84 -17.45
CA LYS A 85 -6.17 14.29 -17.73
C LYS A 85 -7.19 13.93 -16.66
N ASP A 86 -6.74 13.63 -15.45
CA ASP A 86 -7.59 13.45 -14.27
C ASP A 86 -7.71 14.77 -13.48
N TYR A 87 -8.45 15.71 -14.07
CA TYR A 87 -8.61 17.07 -13.52
C TYR A 87 -9.39 17.11 -12.20
N PHE A 88 -10.13 16.05 -11.89
CA PHE A 88 -10.99 15.96 -10.71
C PHE A 88 -10.41 15.00 -9.65
N SER A 89 -9.07 14.93 -9.56
CA SER A 89 -8.42 14.20 -8.49
C SER A 89 -8.56 14.93 -7.15
N GLU A 90 -8.49 14.18 -6.06
CA GLU A 90 -8.49 14.73 -4.71
C GLU A 90 -7.34 15.72 -4.48
N PHE A 91 -6.14 15.43 -5.04
CA PHE A 91 -4.97 16.31 -4.98
C PHE A 91 -5.23 17.66 -5.65
N THR A 92 -5.88 17.65 -6.82
CA THR A 92 -6.23 18.86 -7.56
C THR A 92 -7.22 19.72 -6.77
N LEU A 93 -8.23 19.11 -6.15
CA LEU A 93 -9.20 19.83 -5.32
C LEU A 93 -8.55 20.45 -4.07
N MET A 94 -7.69 19.68 -3.38
CA MET A 94 -6.97 20.17 -2.19
C MET A 94 -6.03 21.33 -2.56
N PHE A 95 -5.33 21.22 -3.69
CA PHE A 95 -4.48 22.29 -4.18
C PHE A 95 -5.26 23.56 -4.53
N ILE A 96 -6.40 23.45 -5.23
CA ILE A 96 -7.27 24.59 -5.53
C ILE A 96 -7.81 25.22 -4.25
N ALA A 97 -8.26 24.41 -3.29
CA ALA A 97 -8.81 24.90 -2.02
C ALA A 97 -7.77 25.67 -1.21
N THR A 98 -6.53 25.16 -1.11
CA THR A 98 -5.46 25.85 -0.39
C THR A 98 -4.97 27.11 -1.11
N LEU A 99 -4.87 27.09 -2.44
CA LEU A 99 -4.60 28.33 -3.20
C LEU A 99 -5.68 29.37 -2.98
N GLY A 100 -6.95 28.97 -2.96
CA GLY A 100 -8.06 29.86 -2.66
C GLY A 100 -7.97 30.47 -1.27
N ALA A 101 -7.60 29.68 -0.23
CA ALA A 101 -7.38 30.16 1.13
C ALA A 101 -6.27 31.23 1.16
N PHE A 102 -5.14 30.98 0.47
CA PHE A 102 -4.08 31.98 0.35
C PHE A 102 -4.53 33.24 -0.41
N TYR A 103 -5.38 33.09 -1.42
CA TYR A 103 -5.92 34.24 -2.18
C TYR A 103 -6.80 35.15 -1.33
N ILE A 104 -7.66 34.57 -0.48
CA ILE A 104 -8.56 35.36 0.38
C ILE A 104 -7.86 35.88 1.66
N GLY A 105 -6.60 35.52 1.91
CA GLY A 105 -5.83 35.95 3.08
C GLY A 105 -5.92 35.05 4.31
N GLU A 106 -6.63 33.92 4.21
CA GLU A 106 -6.78 32.93 5.28
C GLU A 106 -5.60 31.92 5.24
N TYR A 107 -4.37 32.43 5.42
CA TYR A 107 -3.14 31.67 5.31
C TYR A 107 -3.03 30.51 6.31
N PRO A 108 -3.37 30.72 7.62
CA PRO A 108 -3.32 29.65 8.62
C PRO A 108 -4.20 28.46 8.24
N GLU A 109 -5.38 28.73 7.68
CA GLU A 109 -6.34 27.72 7.27
C GLU A 109 -5.83 26.91 6.09
N GLY A 110 -5.24 27.56 5.08
CA GLY A 110 -4.62 26.89 3.95
C GLY A 110 -3.52 25.91 4.38
N VAL A 111 -2.67 26.30 5.33
CA VAL A 111 -1.62 25.45 5.90
C VAL A 111 -2.24 24.33 6.74
N ALA A 112 -3.23 24.65 7.58
CA ALA A 112 -3.89 23.66 8.45
C ALA A 112 -4.56 22.54 7.65
N VAL A 113 -5.28 22.87 6.59
CA VAL A 113 -5.92 21.89 5.69
C VAL A 113 -4.89 20.93 5.13
N MET A 114 -3.78 21.42 4.59
CA MET A 114 -2.75 20.59 3.99
C MET A 114 -2.01 19.74 5.03
N LEU A 115 -1.80 20.31 6.21
CA LEU A 115 -1.17 19.61 7.34
C LEU A 115 -2.05 18.45 7.83
N PHE A 116 -3.36 18.67 8.04
CA PHE A 116 -4.27 17.61 8.46
C PHE A 116 -4.43 16.52 7.39
N TYR A 117 -4.43 16.90 6.11
CA TYR A 117 -4.40 15.94 5.02
C TYR A 117 -3.15 15.05 5.09
N SER A 118 -1.96 15.65 5.19
CA SER A 118 -0.69 14.91 5.27
C SER A 118 -0.62 14.01 6.51
N ILE A 119 -1.15 14.45 7.65
CA ILE A 119 -1.27 13.62 8.86
C ILE A 119 -2.18 12.41 8.58
N GLY A 120 -3.33 12.64 7.96
CA GLY A 120 -4.27 11.58 7.58
C GLY A 120 -3.62 10.53 6.66
N GLU A 121 -2.88 10.98 5.66
CA GLU A 121 -2.16 10.14 4.71
C GLU A 121 -1.08 9.28 5.40
N LEU A 122 -0.28 9.87 6.30
CA LEU A 122 0.69 9.11 7.11
C LEU A 122 0.04 8.02 7.97
N PHE A 123 -1.11 8.30 8.58
CA PHE A 123 -1.86 7.27 9.33
C PHE A 123 -2.38 6.17 8.41
N GLN A 124 -2.86 6.54 7.23
CA GLN A 124 -3.32 5.59 6.21
C GLN A 124 -2.19 4.67 5.74
N GLU A 125 -1.05 5.21 5.34
CA GLU A 125 0.11 4.42 4.92
C GLU A 125 0.54 3.43 6.01
N LYS A 126 0.62 3.87 7.27
CA LYS A 126 0.94 3.00 8.40
C LYS A 126 -0.07 1.87 8.58
N ALA A 127 -1.36 2.18 8.48
CA ALA A 127 -2.42 1.18 8.62
C ALA A 127 -2.31 0.12 7.52
N VAL A 128 -2.10 0.55 6.27
CA VAL A 128 -1.90 -0.34 5.11
C VAL A 128 -0.61 -1.15 5.25
N ASP A 129 0.50 -0.54 5.64
CA ASP A 129 1.78 -1.23 5.83
C ASP A 129 1.75 -2.23 6.97
N ARG A 130 1.02 -1.92 8.05
CA ARG A 130 0.81 -2.86 9.16
C ARG A 130 -0.03 -4.08 8.72
N ALA A 131 -1.06 -3.84 7.91
CA ALA A 131 -1.88 -4.90 7.34
C ALA A 131 -1.05 -5.78 6.38
N LYS A 132 -0.23 -5.18 5.51
CA LYS A 132 0.69 -5.90 4.61
C LYS A 132 1.74 -6.71 5.38
N ARG A 133 2.35 -6.15 6.44
CA ARG A 133 3.34 -6.85 7.27
C ARG A 133 2.77 -8.07 8.00
N ASN A 134 1.52 -8.00 8.45
CA ASN A 134 0.86 -9.16 9.05
C ASN A 134 0.71 -10.32 8.07
N ILE A 135 0.57 -10.05 6.77
CA ILE A 135 0.59 -11.05 5.70
C ILE A 135 2.03 -11.51 5.43
N GLY A 136 3.00 -10.60 5.40
CA GLY A 136 4.42 -10.89 5.20
C GLY A 136 5.03 -11.77 6.30
N ALA A 137 4.67 -11.56 7.58
CA ALA A 137 5.15 -12.37 8.69
C ALA A 137 4.71 -13.84 8.63
N LEU A 138 3.59 -14.13 7.93
CA LEU A 138 3.19 -15.51 7.63
C LEU A 138 4.03 -16.12 6.49
N LEU A 139 4.74 -15.27 5.74
CA LEU A 139 5.60 -15.63 4.60
C LEU A 139 7.09 -15.60 4.95
N ASP A 140 7.45 -15.23 6.19
CA ASP A 140 8.84 -15.25 6.72
C ASP A 140 9.32 -16.69 7.02
N VAL A 141 8.89 -17.58 6.12
CA VAL A 141 9.18 -19.01 6.06
C VAL A 141 10.44 -19.25 5.19
N ARG A 142 11.11 -18.18 4.74
CA ARG A 142 12.21 -18.27 3.77
C ARG A 142 13.53 -18.60 4.45
N PRO A 143 14.13 -19.79 4.22
CA PRO A 143 15.50 -20.03 4.66
C PRO A 143 16.47 -19.10 3.91
N GLU A 144 17.28 -18.40 4.67
CA GLU A 144 18.29 -17.49 4.12
C GLU A 144 19.58 -18.24 3.74
N GLU A 145 19.75 -19.49 4.25
CA GLU A 145 20.95 -20.29 4.11
C GLU A 145 20.62 -21.71 3.65
N ALA A 146 21.53 -22.29 2.86
CA ALA A 146 21.52 -23.68 2.45
C ALA A 146 22.90 -24.30 2.71
N ALA A 147 22.95 -25.43 3.39
CA ALA A 147 24.18 -26.19 3.65
C ALA A 147 24.44 -27.14 2.47
N VAL A 148 25.32 -26.77 1.56
CA VAL A 148 25.67 -27.54 0.35
C VAL A 148 26.79 -28.50 0.68
N VAL A 149 26.60 -29.79 0.34
CA VAL A 149 27.61 -30.85 0.52
C VAL A 149 28.53 -30.86 -0.68
N ARG A 150 29.82 -30.55 -0.46
CA ARG A 150 30.87 -30.58 -1.49
C ARG A 150 31.99 -31.54 -1.11
N GLU A 151 32.91 -31.78 -2.00
CA GLU A 151 34.07 -32.69 -1.78
C GLU A 151 34.92 -32.29 -0.56
N ASN A 152 35.00 -30.98 -0.27
CA ASN A 152 35.78 -30.43 0.85
C ASN A 152 34.95 -30.20 2.14
N GLY A 153 33.73 -30.74 2.23
CA GLY A 153 32.82 -30.60 3.38
C GLY A 153 31.52 -29.87 3.07
N VAL A 154 30.81 -29.49 4.15
CA VAL A 154 29.54 -28.76 4.05
C VAL A 154 29.81 -27.27 4.04
N VAL A 155 29.35 -26.56 3.02
CA VAL A 155 29.50 -25.11 2.85
C VAL A 155 28.13 -24.46 2.94
N VAL A 156 28.01 -23.43 3.79
CA VAL A 156 26.76 -22.66 3.93
C VAL A 156 26.76 -21.53 2.89
N GLU A 157 25.75 -21.53 2.03
CA GLU A 157 25.61 -20.55 0.95
C GLU A 157 24.17 -20.03 0.89
N ASN A 158 24.00 -18.90 0.20
CA ASN A 158 22.66 -18.39 -0.12
C ASN A 158 21.94 -19.36 -1.08
N PRO A 159 20.69 -19.77 -0.80
CA PRO A 159 19.93 -20.72 -1.64
C PRO A 159 19.82 -20.33 -3.10
N LYS A 160 19.90 -19.05 -3.44
CA LYS A 160 19.90 -18.54 -4.83
C LYS A 160 21.13 -18.97 -5.63
N LYS A 161 22.25 -19.29 -4.96
CA LYS A 161 23.50 -19.70 -5.60
C LYS A 161 23.60 -21.20 -5.81
N VAL A 162 22.74 -21.98 -5.16
CA VAL A 162 22.73 -23.45 -5.26
C VAL A 162 22.18 -23.88 -6.60
N LYS A 163 22.90 -24.77 -7.28
CA LYS A 163 22.55 -25.26 -8.63
C LYS A 163 21.72 -26.53 -8.52
N VAL A 164 20.91 -26.77 -9.55
CA VAL A 164 20.18 -28.03 -9.73
C VAL A 164 21.18 -29.20 -9.84
N GLY A 165 20.92 -30.27 -9.11
CA GLY A 165 21.80 -31.46 -9.02
C GLY A 165 22.74 -31.45 -7.82
N GLU A 166 23.01 -30.32 -7.20
CA GLU A 166 23.79 -30.26 -5.94
C GLU A 166 23.02 -30.92 -4.79
N THR A 167 23.79 -31.44 -3.82
CA THR A 167 23.24 -32.06 -2.62
C THR A 167 23.29 -31.05 -1.47
N ILE A 168 22.17 -30.86 -0.78
CA ILE A 168 22.10 -30.06 0.41
C ILE A 168 21.74 -30.91 1.63
N GLU A 169 22.29 -30.53 2.78
CA GLU A 169 22.07 -31.17 4.07
C GLU A 169 21.18 -30.28 4.94
N ILE A 170 20.16 -30.86 5.56
CA ILE A 170 19.22 -30.15 6.44
C ILE A 170 19.23 -30.82 7.81
N LYS A 171 19.49 -30.04 8.84
CA LYS A 171 19.49 -30.51 10.23
C LYS A 171 18.08 -30.70 10.77
N THR A 172 17.93 -31.52 11.81
CA THR A 172 16.67 -31.66 12.53
C THR A 172 16.19 -30.32 13.06
N GLY A 173 14.91 -30.01 12.89
CA GLY A 173 14.30 -28.70 13.14
C GLY A 173 14.58 -27.67 12.05
N GLY A 174 15.47 -27.98 11.09
CA GLY A 174 15.79 -27.11 9.98
C GLY A 174 14.70 -27.11 8.92
N ARG A 175 14.56 -25.97 8.25
CA ARG A 175 13.62 -25.79 7.15
C ARG A 175 14.31 -26.08 5.80
N VAL A 176 13.63 -26.82 4.94
CA VAL A 176 14.13 -27.16 3.59
C VAL A 176 14.22 -25.88 2.73
N PRO A 177 15.42 -25.51 2.23
CA PRO A 177 15.59 -24.26 1.50
C PRO A 177 15.21 -24.34 0.01
N LEU A 178 15.26 -25.54 -0.60
CA LEU A 178 15.05 -25.77 -2.02
C LEU A 178 14.29 -27.07 -2.25
N ASP A 179 13.53 -27.15 -3.35
CA ASP A 179 12.89 -28.41 -3.76
C ASP A 179 13.94 -29.44 -4.20
N GLY A 180 13.75 -30.68 -3.79
CA GLY A 180 14.70 -31.75 -4.11
C GLY A 180 14.14 -33.16 -3.94
N MET A 181 14.96 -34.14 -4.29
CA MET A 181 14.68 -35.57 -4.10
C MET A 181 15.38 -36.06 -2.86
N MET A 182 14.65 -36.79 -2.01
CA MET A 182 15.17 -37.41 -0.79
C MET A 182 16.26 -38.43 -1.11
N LEU A 183 17.40 -38.32 -0.44
CA LEU A 183 18.50 -39.29 -0.59
C LEU A 183 18.54 -40.32 0.57
N ASN A 184 18.00 -39.99 1.73
CA ASN A 184 17.89 -40.89 2.87
C ASN A 184 16.70 -41.84 2.70
N ASP A 185 16.71 -42.97 3.43
CA ASP A 185 15.68 -44.02 3.27
C ASP A 185 14.30 -43.56 3.67
N VAL A 186 14.14 -42.85 4.81
CA VAL A 186 12.89 -42.26 5.26
C VAL A 186 13.17 -41.16 6.28
N ALA A 187 12.41 -40.11 6.27
CA ALA A 187 12.41 -39.06 7.31
C ALA A 187 11.01 -38.45 7.47
N ALA A 188 10.77 -37.89 8.66
CA ALA A 188 9.52 -37.22 9.01
C ALA A 188 9.65 -35.71 8.81
N PHE A 189 8.59 -35.11 8.26
CA PHE A 189 8.52 -33.69 7.96
C PHE A 189 7.23 -33.08 8.50
N ASN A 190 7.35 -31.92 9.09
CA ASN A 190 6.20 -31.07 9.35
C ASN A 190 5.91 -30.25 8.08
N THR A 191 4.74 -30.48 7.50
CA THR A 191 4.29 -29.85 6.27
C THR A 191 3.27 -28.75 6.49
N SER A 192 2.93 -28.46 7.76
CA SER A 192 1.84 -27.56 8.14
C SER A 192 1.94 -26.15 7.50
N ALA A 193 3.16 -25.66 7.30
CA ALA A 193 3.39 -24.38 6.65
C ALA A 193 3.02 -24.34 5.14
N LEU A 194 2.94 -25.50 4.48
CA LEU A 194 2.66 -25.63 3.05
C LEU A 194 1.26 -26.20 2.79
N THR A 195 0.86 -27.20 3.56
CA THR A 195 -0.39 -27.96 3.34
C THR A 195 -1.47 -27.66 4.38
N GLY A 196 -1.13 -27.00 5.49
CA GLY A 196 -2.02 -26.81 6.62
C GLY A 196 -2.20 -28.04 7.51
N GLU A 197 -1.62 -29.20 7.13
CA GLU A 197 -1.74 -30.44 7.89
C GLU A 197 -0.81 -30.47 9.10
N SER A 198 -1.36 -30.65 10.30
CA SER A 198 -0.59 -30.69 11.55
C SER A 198 0.14 -32.03 11.78
N VAL A 199 -0.24 -33.09 11.04
CA VAL A 199 0.36 -34.42 11.19
C VAL A 199 1.64 -34.51 10.37
N PRO A 200 2.79 -34.88 10.99
CA PRO A 200 4.02 -35.04 10.25
C PRO A 200 3.90 -36.10 9.14
N ARG A 201 4.39 -35.76 7.95
CA ARG A 201 4.43 -36.67 6.78
C ARG A 201 5.77 -37.37 6.71
N SER A 202 5.75 -38.69 6.56
CA SER A 202 6.97 -39.47 6.26
C SER A 202 7.25 -39.48 4.76
N ILE A 203 8.46 -39.06 4.38
CA ILE A 203 8.94 -39.04 2.98
C ILE A 203 10.06 -40.08 2.85
N ARG A 204 9.97 -40.90 1.79
CA ARG A 204 10.92 -41.98 1.51
C ARG A 204 11.96 -41.55 0.47
N LYS A 205 12.98 -42.36 0.35
CA LYS A 205 14.04 -42.21 -0.67
C LYS A 205 13.45 -42.09 -2.07
N ASN A 206 13.97 -41.14 -2.84
CA ASN A 206 13.50 -40.77 -4.18
C ASN A 206 12.09 -40.19 -4.24
N GLU A 207 11.51 -39.79 -3.11
CA GLU A 207 10.30 -38.96 -3.10
C GLU A 207 10.67 -37.46 -3.07
N GLU A 208 9.76 -36.63 -3.54
CA GLU A 208 9.94 -35.19 -3.62
C GLU A 208 9.79 -34.54 -2.26
N VAL A 209 10.77 -33.70 -1.89
CA VAL A 209 10.77 -32.84 -0.71
C VAL A 209 10.66 -31.41 -1.18
N LEU A 210 9.67 -30.67 -0.66
CA LEU A 210 9.41 -29.30 -1.06
C LEU A 210 10.07 -28.28 -0.14
N ALA A 211 10.51 -27.17 -0.71
CA ALA A 211 11.02 -26.02 0.06
C ALA A 211 9.95 -25.51 1.04
N GLY A 212 10.36 -25.20 2.26
CA GLY A 212 9.46 -24.75 3.33
C GLY A 212 9.05 -25.84 4.32
N MET A 213 9.19 -27.14 3.99
CA MET A 213 8.99 -28.24 4.96
C MET A 213 10.02 -28.16 6.09
N ILE A 214 9.65 -28.60 7.31
CA ILE A 214 10.56 -28.67 8.46
C ILE A 214 10.87 -30.14 8.77
N VAL A 215 12.15 -30.45 8.85
CA VAL A 215 12.63 -31.81 9.21
C VAL A 215 12.42 -32.02 10.71
N THR A 216 11.80 -33.13 11.12
CA THR A 216 11.44 -33.34 12.54
C THR A 216 12.27 -34.37 13.27
N ASP A 217 12.83 -35.39 12.58
CA ASP A 217 13.42 -36.57 13.22
C ASP A 217 14.93 -36.64 13.12
N LYS A 218 15.54 -36.42 11.98
CA LYS A 218 16.99 -36.63 11.75
C LYS A 218 17.56 -35.71 10.67
N VAL A 219 18.89 -35.62 10.61
CA VAL A 219 19.60 -34.94 9.53
C VAL A 219 19.32 -35.64 8.20
N ILE A 220 18.96 -34.89 7.19
CA ILE A 220 18.65 -35.41 5.86
C ILE A 220 19.53 -34.78 4.79
N ARG A 221 19.63 -35.48 3.66
CA ARG A 221 20.25 -34.98 2.44
C ARG A 221 19.25 -35.08 1.30
N ILE A 222 19.15 -34.03 0.53
CA ILE A 222 18.31 -33.98 -0.67
C ILE A 222 19.14 -33.51 -1.85
N ARG A 223 18.82 -34.01 -3.05
CA ARG A 223 19.38 -33.53 -4.31
C ARG A 223 18.45 -32.49 -4.88
N VAL A 224 18.94 -31.30 -5.11
CA VAL A 224 18.16 -30.17 -5.62
C VAL A 224 17.65 -30.48 -7.01
N THR A 225 16.34 -30.31 -7.22
CA THR A 225 15.66 -30.57 -8.50
C THR A 225 15.21 -29.29 -9.21
N ARG A 226 14.99 -28.21 -8.48
CA ARG A 226 14.54 -26.92 -9.04
C ARG A 226 15.39 -25.79 -8.51
N PRO A 227 15.65 -24.75 -9.34
CA PRO A 227 16.32 -23.55 -8.87
C PRO A 227 15.42 -22.78 -7.89
N PHE A 228 16.03 -21.95 -7.07
CA PHE A 228 15.36 -21.21 -5.99
C PHE A 228 14.09 -20.45 -6.45
N ASP A 229 14.17 -19.75 -7.61
CA ASP A 229 13.06 -18.94 -8.13
C ASP A 229 11.88 -19.78 -8.66
N LYS A 230 12.09 -21.07 -8.89
CA LYS A 230 11.04 -22.02 -9.33
C LYS A 230 10.63 -23.01 -8.25
N SER A 231 11.09 -22.82 -7.00
CA SER A 231 10.71 -23.65 -5.85
C SER A 231 9.22 -23.49 -5.50
N ALA A 232 8.65 -24.50 -4.83
CA ALA A 232 7.26 -24.45 -4.35
C ALA A 232 7.00 -23.21 -3.50
N LEU A 233 7.93 -22.88 -2.62
CA LEU A 233 7.85 -21.71 -1.76
C LEU A 233 7.91 -20.38 -2.57
N ALA A 234 8.78 -20.29 -3.58
CA ALA A 234 8.87 -19.12 -4.44
C ALA A 234 7.55 -18.88 -5.20
N ARG A 235 6.90 -19.94 -5.69
CA ARG A 235 5.59 -19.86 -6.36
C ARG A 235 4.48 -19.39 -5.43
N ILE A 236 4.47 -19.86 -4.18
CA ILE A 236 3.49 -19.40 -3.16
C ILE A 236 3.69 -17.90 -2.91
N LEU A 237 4.94 -17.46 -2.75
CA LEU A 237 5.28 -16.06 -2.55
C LEU A 237 4.88 -15.19 -3.74
N GLU A 238 5.17 -15.63 -4.96
CA GLU A 238 4.75 -14.95 -6.19
C GLU A 238 3.22 -14.86 -6.31
N LEU A 239 2.50 -15.93 -5.99
CA LEU A 239 1.04 -15.92 -5.97
C LEU A 239 0.49 -14.90 -4.96
N VAL A 240 1.11 -14.78 -3.78
CA VAL A 240 0.70 -13.82 -2.75
C VAL A 240 1.06 -12.39 -3.16
N GLN A 241 2.23 -12.15 -3.74
CA GLN A 241 2.61 -10.84 -4.27
C GLN A 241 1.70 -10.41 -5.42
N ASN A 242 1.51 -11.26 -6.42
CA ASN A 242 0.60 -11.01 -7.54
C ASN A 242 -0.87 -10.86 -7.10
N ALA A 243 -1.26 -11.50 -5.99
CA ALA A 243 -2.57 -11.32 -5.39
C ALA A 243 -2.77 -9.89 -4.87
N SER A 244 -1.72 -9.29 -4.32
CA SER A 244 -1.73 -7.90 -3.85
C SER A 244 -1.76 -6.89 -5.01
N GLU A 245 -1.23 -7.25 -6.19
CA GLU A 245 -1.18 -6.38 -7.38
C GLU A 245 -2.45 -6.45 -8.24
N ARG A 246 -3.24 -7.52 -8.15
CA ARG A 246 -4.51 -7.61 -8.87
C ARG A 246 -5.55 -6.70 -8.21
N LYS A 247 -5.74 -5.53 -8.82
CA LYS A 247 -6.72 -4.52 -8.38
C LYS A 247 -8.08 -5.14 -8.14
N ALA A 248 -8.56 -5.02 -6.90
CA ALA A 248 -9.86 -5.53 -6.52
C ALA A 248 -10.98 -4.76 -7.26
N PRO A 249 -12.15 -5.39 -7.55
CA PRO A 249 -13.32 -4.69 -8.10
C PRO A 249 -13.71 -3.44 -7.32
N ALA A 250 -13.42 -3.38 -6.03
CA ALA A 250 -13.67 -2.24 -5.19
C ALA A 250 -12.74 -1.05 -5.46
N GLU A 251 -11.48 -1.24 -5.87
CA GLU A 251 -10.65 -0.15 -6.39
C GLU A 251 -11.25 0.45 -7.67
N LEU A 252 -11.82 -0.41 -8.53
CA LEU A 252 -12.54 0.04 -9.72
C LEU A 252 -13.83 0.78 -9.35
N PHE A 253 -14.49 0.39 -8.26
CA PHE A 253 -15.65 1.09 -7.72
C PHE A 253 -15.29 2.47 -7.20
N ILE A 254 -14.21 2.59 -6.41
CA ILE A 254 -13.71 3.90 -5.92
C ILE A 254 -13.43 4.83 -7.09
N ARG A 255 -12.73 4.38 -8.13
CA ARG A 255 -12.46 5.20 -9.32
C ARG A 255 -13.73 5.62 -10.04
N LYS A 256 -14.72 4.73 -10.17
CA LYS A 256 -16.02 5.08 -10.74
C LYS A 256 -16.76 6.09 -9.87
N PHE A 257 -16.75 5.87 -8.57
CA PHE A 257 -17.38 6.77 -7.60
C PHE A 257 -16.72 8.16 -7.64
N ALA A 258 -15.40 8.24 -7.54
CA ALA A 258 -14.66 9.49 -7.58
C ALA A 258 -14.93 10.26 -8.89
N ARG A 259 -14.95 9.58 -10.02
CA ARG A 259 -15.23 10.18 -11.33
C ARG A 259 -16.60 10.87 -11.43
N VAL A 260 -17.58 10.43 -10.65
CA VAL A 260 -18.93 11.02 -10.60
C VAL A 260 -19.06 12.00 -9.44
N TYR A 261 -18.57 11.62 -8.28
CA TYR A 261 -18.67 12.38 -7.04
C TYR A 261 -17.92 13.72 -7.11
N THR A 262 -16.68 13.71 -7.56
CA THR A 262 -15.82 14.90 -7.56
C THR A 262 -16.37 16.03 -8.47
N PRO A 263 -16.81 15.77 -9.71
CA PRO A 263 -17.46 16.82 -10.52
C PRO A 263 -18.75 17.36 -9.90
N ILE A 264 -19.55 16.50 -9.22
CA ILE A 264 -20.77 16.94 -8.54
C ILE A 264 -20.43 17.90 -7.40
N VAL A 265 -19.48 17.53 -6.55
CA VAL A 265 -19.04 18.36 -5.42
C VAL A 265 -18.44 19.68 -5.92
N THR A 266 -17.62 19.64 -6.96
CA THR A 266 -17.05 20.84 -7.57
C THR A 266 -18.16 21.74 -8.16
N GLY A 267 -19.15 21.17 -8.84
CA GLY A 267 -20.30 21.89 -9.36
C GLY A 267 -21.13 22.54 -8.24
N LEU A 268 -21.35 21.84 -7.12
CA LEU A 268 -22.02 22.40 -5.94
C LEU A 268 -21.22 23.53 -5.31
N ALA A 269 -19.90 23.42 -5.22
CA ALA A 269 -19.04 24.49 -4.72
C ALA A 269 -19.15 25.75 -5.60
N VAL A 270 -19.17 25.59 -6.91
CA VAL A 270 -19.41 26.72 -7.85
C VAL A 270 -20.81 27.32 -7.63
N LEU A 271 -21.83 26.49 -7.42
CA LEU A 271 -23.20 26.98 -7.14
C LEU A 271 -23.28 27.76 -5.82
N ILE A 272 -22.50 27.40 -4.79
CA ILE A 272 -22.43 28.14 -3.52
C ILE A 272 -21.99 29.60 -3.75
N VAL A 273 -21.15 29.86 -4.73
CA VAL A 273 -20.74 31.24 -5.09
C VAL A 273 -21.72 31.87 -6.08
N LEU A 274 -22.14 31.11 -7.10
CA LEU A 274 -22.93 31.62 -8.22
C LEU A 274 -24.37 31.99 -7.82
N LEU A 275 -25.04 31.17 -6.99
CA LEU A 275 -26.43 31.43 -6.60
C LEU A 275 -26.59 32.73 -5.80
N PRO A 276 -25.79 33.03 -4.77
CA PRO A 276 -25.87 34.32 -4.08
C PRO A 276 -25.49 35.50 -4.95
N PHE A 277 -24.55 35.31 -5.88
CA PHE A 277 -24.22 36.34 -6.87
C PHE A 277 -25.44 36.66 -7.74
N LEU A 278 -26.09 35.65 -8.33
CA LEU A 278 -27.31 35.84 -9.14
C LEU A 278 -28.45 36.45 -8.34
N TYR A 279 -28.60 36.02 -7.07
CA TYR A 279 -29.62 36.57 -6.18
C TYR A 279 -29.38 38.05 -5.87
N SER A 280 -28.13 38.49 -5.74
CA SER A 280 -27.78 39.89 -5.54
C SER A 280 -28.17 40.81 -6.72
N LEU A 281 -28.24 40.26 -7.93
CA LEU A 281 -28.68 40.99 -9.12
C LEU A 281 -30.21 41.24 -9.16
N ILE A 282 -30.96 40.35 -8.46
CA ILE A 282 -32.43 40.40 -8.44
C ILE A 282 -32.95 41.15 -7.22
N SER A 283 -32.25 41.08 -6.08
CA SER A 283 -32.67 41.66 -4.82
C SER A 283 -31.69 42.72 -4.29
N PRO A 284 -31.91 43.99 -4.56
CA PRO A 284 -30.96 45.08 -4.27
C PRO A 284 -30.54 45.22 -2.80
N PRO A 285 -31.33 44.81 -1.76
CA PRO A 285 -30.85 44.87 -0.37
C PRO A 285 -29.80 43.83 0.02
N PHE A 286 -29.60 42.78 -0.84
CA PHE A 286 -28.61 41.76 -0.54
C PHE A 286 -27.22 42.14 -1.10
N VAL A 287 -26.26 42.33 -0.21
CA VAL A 287 -24.88 42.66 -0.59
C VAL A 287 -24.08 41.37 -0.75
N PHE A 288 -23.64 41.09 -1.97
CA PHE A 288 -22.80 39.94 -2.29
C PHE A 288 -21.34 40.24 -1.91
N ALA A 289 -20.80 39.52 -0.90
CA ALA A 289 -19.39 39.58 -0.56
C ALA A 289 -18.68 38.37 -1.18
N PHE A 290 -17.95 38.57 -2.27
CA PHE A 290 -17.30 37.50 -3.04
C PHE A 290 -16.38 36.63 -2.15
N ASN A 291 -15.54 37.25 -1.31
CA ASN A 291 -14.59 36.52 -0.46
C ASN A 291 -15.29 35.61 0.54
N ASP A 292 -16.40 36.03 1.14
CA ASP A 292 -17.14 35.21 2.11
C ASP A 292 -17.78 33.99 1.45
N TRP A 293 -18.34 34.17 0.24
CA TRP A 293 -18.94 33.05 -0.48
C TRP A 293 -17.90 32.12 -1.09
N LEU A 294 -16.78 32.68 -1.54
CA LEU A 294 -15.62 31.89 -1.96
C LEU A 294 -15.07 31.05 -0.81
N TYR A 295 -14.88 31.64 0.37
CA TYR A 295 -14.46 30.94 1.56
C TYR A 295 -15.37 29.75 1.88
N ARG A 296 -16.70 29.97 1.91
CA ARG A 296 -17.68 28.90 2.14
C ARG A 296 -17.58 27.77 1.11
N ALA A 297 -17.39 28.11 -0.17
CA ALA A 297 -17.21 27.12 -1.21
C ALA A 297 -15.92 26.31 -1.05
N LEU A 298 -14.82 26.96 -0.66
CA LEU A 298 -13.54 26.29 -0.40
C LEU A 298 -13.63 25.35 0.80
N VAL A 299 -14.23 25.80 1.90
CA VAL A 299 -14.50 24.96 3.09
C VAL A 299 -15.37 23.75 2.71
N PHE A 300 -16.42 23.99 1.89
CA PHE A 300 -17.27 22.90 1.40
C PHE A 300 -16.48 21.87 0.59
N LEU A 301 -15.56 22.30 -0.29
CA LEU A 301 -14.70 21.39 -1.05
C LEU A 301 -13.83 20.53 -0.15
N VAL A 302 -13.22 21.12 0.89
CA VAL A 302 -12.35 20.40 1.83
C VAL A 302 -13.14 19.36 2.63
N ILE A 303 -14.30 19.73 3.19
CA ILE A 303 -15.13 18.82 3.99
C ILE A 303 -15.72 17.70 3.15
N SER A 304 -15.95 17.94 1.87
CA SER A 304 -16.50 16.95 0.95
C SER A 304 -15.47 15.94 0.45
N CYS A 305 -14.23 15.92 0.97
CA CYS A 305 -13.26 14.88 0.62
C CYS A 305 -13.72 13.51 1.13
N PRO A 306 -13.85 12.48 0.27
CA PRO A 306 -14.21 11.14 0.71
C PRO A 306 -13.01 10.33 1.23
N CYS A 307 -12.05 10.98 1.90
CA CYS A 307 -10.77 10.40 2.31
C CYS A 307 -10.93 9.10 3.12
N ALA A 308 -11.90 9.07 4.06
CA ALA A 308 -12.18 7.87 4.87
C ALA A 308 -12.64 6.67 4.01
N LEU A 309 -13.38 6.90 2.92
CA LEU A 309 -13.84 5.85 2.00
C LEU A 309 -12.67 5.25 1.23
N VAL A 310 -11.76 6.10 0.76
CA VAL A 310 -10.56 5.68 0.00
C VAL A 310 -9.65 4.79 0.86
N VAL A 311 -9.52 5.11 2.16
CA VAL A 311 -8.70 4.34 3.13
C VAL A 311 -9.35 3.04 3.54
N SER A 312 -10.66 3.06 3.82
CA SER A 312 -11.36 1.93 4.44
C SER A 312 -11.36 0.67 3.56
N ILE A 313 -11.37 0.85 2.24
CA ILE A 313 -11.46 -0.27 1.29
C ILE A 313 -10.17 -1.11 1.24
N PRO A 314 -8.97 -0.54 0.95
CA PRO A 314 -7.74 -1.32 1.02
C PRO A 314 -7.53 -1.95 2.40
N LEU A 315 -7.82 -1.22 3.47
CA LEU A 315 -7.68 -1.72 4.84
C LEU A 315 -8.60 -2.92 5.11
N GLY A 316 -9.85 -2.89 4.61
CA GLY A 316 -10.80 -4.00 4.68
C GLY A 316 -10.30 -5.25 3.96
N TYR A 317 -9.77 -5.11 2.73
CA TYR A 317 -9.21 -6.22 1.97
C TYR A 317 -7.97 -6.82 2.65
N PHE A 318 -7.02 -5.99 3.06
CA PHE A 318 -5.83 -6.49 3.76
C PHE A 318 -6.18 -7.13 5.10
N GLY A 319 -7.14 -6.54 5.84
CA GLY A 319 -7.65 -7.12 7.09
C GLY A 319 -8.32 -8.47 6.86
N GLY A 320 -9.19 -8.58 5.86
CA GLY A 320 -9.90 -9.81 5.49
C GLY A 320 -8.97 -10.93 5.02
N ILE A 321 -8.04 -10.61 4.10
CA ILE A 321 -7.04 -11.57 3.61
C ILE A 321 -6.12 -12.01 4.76
N GLY A 322 -5.68 -11.08 5.63
CA GLY A 322 -4.85 -11.39 6.79
C GLY A 322 -5.57 -12.28 7.82
N ALA A 323 -6.86 -12.04 8.09
CA ALA A 323 -7.66 -12.87 8.98
C ALA A 323 -7.85 -14.29 8.42
N ALA A 324 -8.17 -14.41 7.14
CA ALA A 324 -8.32 -15.70 6.45
C ALA A 324 -7.01 -16.50 6.45
N SER A 325 -5.89 -15.85 6.18
CA SER A 325 -4.56 -16.47 6.18
C SER A 325 -4.19 -17.04 7.55
N ARG A 326 -4.58 -16.39 8.65
CA ARG A 326 -4.38 -16.93 10.02
C ARG A 326 -5.18 -18.21 10.27
N LEU A 327 -6.26 -18.41 9.56
CA LEU A 327 -7.09 -19.62 9.59
C LEU A 327 -6.62 -20.68 8.57
N GLY A 328 -5.48 -20.47 7.90
CA GLY A 328 -4.97 -21.38 6.87
C GLY A 328 -5.66 -21.23 5.51
N ILE A 329 -6.49 -20.19 5.30
CA ILE A 329 -7.21 -19.94 4.06
C ILE A 329 -6.43 -18.90 3.24
N LEU A 330 -5.86 -19.32 2.10
CA LEU A 330 -5.09 -18.44 1.23
C LEU A 330 -5.96 -17.88 0.09
N PHE A 331 -6.24 -16.59 0.13
CA PHE A 331 -6.87 -15.87 -0.96
C PHE A 331 -5.82 -15.43 -1.99
N LYS A 332 -6.05 -15.71 -3.26
CA LYS A 332 -5.17 -15.33 -4.38
C LYS A 332 -5.37 -13.89 -4.85
N GLY A 333 -6.12 -13.07 -4.11
CA GLY A 333 -6.39 -11.66 -4.39
C GLY A 333 -7.70 -11.17 -3.82
N GLY A 334 -7.86 -9.83 -3.71
CA GLY A 334 -9.10 -9.20 -3.22
C GLY A 334 -10.33 -9.54 -4.06
N ASN A 335 -10.18 -9.74 -5.36
CA ASN A 335 -11.27 -10.17 -6.25
C ASN A 335 -11.85 -11.53 -5.84
N TYR A 336 -11.06 -12.44 -5.27
CA TYR A 336 -11.55 -13.72 -4.76
C TYR A 336 -12.27 -13.57 -3.43
N LEU A 337 -11.86 -12.60 -2.60
CA LEU A 337 -12.59 -12.26 -1.38
C LEU A 337 -13.99 -11.73 -1.69
N ASP A 338 -14.14 -10.92 -2.74
CA ASP A 338 -15.46 -10.48 -3.23
C ASP A 338 -16.27 -11.63 -3.85
N ALA A 339 -15.60 -12.52 -4.59
CA ALA A 339 -16.26 -13.63 -5.25
C ALA A 339 -16.88 -14.61 -4.24
N ILE A 340 -16.26 -14.80 -3.06
CA ILE A 340 -16.77 -15.74 -2.05
C ILE A 340 -18.17 -15.36 -1.56
N THR A 341 -18.50 -14.07 -1.55
CA THR A 341 -19.83 -13.58 -1.15
C THR A 341 -20.94 -13.96 -2.14
N LYS A 342 -20.57 -14.37 -3.36
CA LYS A 342 -21.49 -14.74 -4.46
C LYS A 342 -21.56 -16.24 -4.69
N ILE A 343 -20.84 -17.04 -3.88
CA ILE A 343 -20.85 -18.49 -3.99
C ILE A 343 -22.20 -19.02 -3.50
N ASN A 344 -22.86 -19.79 -4.33
CA ASN A 344 -24.12 -20.49 -4.02
C ASN A 344 -23.98 -22.02 -4.07
N THR A 345 -22.88 -22.52 -4.65
CA THR A 345 -22.63 -23.96 -4.82
C THR A 345 -21.15 -24.23 -4.57
N VAL A 346 -20.86 -25.25 -3.76
CA VAL A 346 -19.50 -25.73 -3.50
C VAL A 346 -19.39 -27.18 -3.92
N VAL A 347 -18.40 -27.48 -4.76
CA VAL A 347 -18.12 -28.84 -5.22
C VAL A 347 -16.79 -29.28 -4.64
N PHE A 348 -16.79 -30.39 -3.90
CA PHE A 348 -15.60 -30.98 -3.31
C PHE A 348 -15.13 -32.18 -4.14
N ASP A 349 -13.84 -32.22 -4.47
CA ASP A 349 -13.22 -33.47 -4.92
C ASP A 349 -13.00 -34.40 -3.73
N LYS A 350 -13.19 -35.71 -3.94
CA LYS A 350 -13.01 -36.69 -2.89
C LYS A 350 -11.55 -36.95 -2.59
N THR A 351 -10.79 -37.30 -3.64
CA THR A 351 -9.43 -37.84 -3.48
C THR A 351 -8.39 -36.75 -3.38
N GLY A 352 -7.66 -36.68 -2.27
CA GLY A 352 -6.65 -35.64 -2.00
C GLY A 352 -7.25 -34.30 -1.54
N THR A 353 -8.60 -34.22 -1.37
CA THR A 353 -9.29 -33.04 -0.83
C THR A 353 -10.06 -33.37 0.44
N LEU A 354 -10.82 -34.47 0.45
CA LEU A 354 -11.60 -34.94 1.61
C LEU A 354 -11.02 -36.20 2.26
N THR A 355 -10.25 -36.98 1.53
CA THR A 355 -9.63 -38.24 1.99
C THR A 355 -8.17 -38.33 1.53
#